data_0bd1a703c7ea47c92db91813922da22c
#
_entry.id   0bd1a703c7ea47c92db91813922da22c
#
_cell.length_a   1.000
_cell.length_b   1.000
_cell.length_c   1.000
_cell.angle_alpha   90.00
_cell.angle_beta   90.00
_cell.angle_gamma   90.00
#
_symmetry.space_group_name_H-M   'P 1'
#
loop_
_entity.id
_entity.type
_entity.pdbx_description
1 polymer ?
#
loop_
_entity_poly.entity_id
_entity_poly.type
_entity_poly.pdbx_seq_one_letter_code
_entity_poly.pdbx_strand_id
1 'polypeptide(L)'
;MLFAEMVPLCDQLHELGKHITIETAGTLSLPLECDLMSISPKLANSTPIDASRRWYDRHEKTRHAPDVIRYLVTRYPYQMKFVVGEPEDGDEVLRYLKDFPEISRERVMLMPEGFTMGRLQEVEQWLKPFSNENDLAFCPRRQI
;
A
#
# COMPACT_ATOMS: atom_id res chain seq x y z
N MET A 1 -16.53 15.00 -2.09
CA MET A 1 -17.67 14.75 -2.99
C MET A 1 -17.51 13.43 -3.72
N LEU A 2 -16.43 13.15 -4.43
CA LEU A 2 -16.18 11.87 -5.11
C LEU A 2 -16.32 10.62 -4.21
N PHE A 3 -15.97 10.70 -2.95
CA PHE A 3 -16.01 9.56 -2.02
C PHE A 3 -17.40 9.10 -1.62
N ALA A 4 -18.38 10.01 -1.53
CA ALA A 4 -19.75 9.65 -1.13
C ALA A 4 -20.47 8.83 -2.21
N GLU A 5 -20.07 8.97 -3.46
CA GLU A 5 -20.64 8.25 -4.59
C GLU A 5 -20.05 6.84 -4.77
N MET A 6 -18.90 6.56 -4.13
CA MET A 6 -18.28 5.23 -4.22
C MET A 6 -19.11 4.15 -3.51
N VAL A 7 -19.77 4.47 -2.41
CA VAL A 7 -20.59 3.49 -1.68
C VAL A 7 -21.72 2.97 -2.56
N PRO A 8 -22.63 3.82 -3.08
CA PRO A 8 -23.71 3.33 -3.95
C PRO A 8 -23.19 2.72 -5.27
N LEU A 9 -22.02 3.12 -5.77
CA LEU A 9 -21.40 2.47 -6.94
C LEU A 9 -20.98 1.03 -6.61
N CYS A 10 -20.34 0.78 -5.47
CA CYS A 10 -19.97 -0.56 -5.04
C CYS A 10 -21.21 -1.44 -4.89
N ASP A 11 -22.28 -0.92 -4.27
CA ASP A 11 -23.53 -1.66 -4.10
C ASP A 11 -24.11 -2.10 -5.45
N GLN A 12 -24.19 -1.18 -6.42
CA GLN A 12 -24.70 -1.47 -7.78
C GLN A 12 -23.81 -2.48 -8.52
N LEU A 13 -22.48 -2.39 -8.36
CA LEU A 13 -21.57 -3.36 -8.98
C LEU A 13 -21.72 -4.75 -8.39
N HIS A 14 -21.91 -4.86 -7.07
CA HIS A 14 -22.20 -6.12 -6.39
C HIS A 14 -23.53 -6.74 -6.87
N GLU A 15 -24.59 -5.95 -7.01
CA GLU A 15 -25.87 -6.40 -7.58
C GLU A 15 -25.70 -6.98 -8.99
N LEU A 16 -24.73 -6.47 -9.75
CA LEU A 16 -24.37 -6.99 -11.07
C LEU A 16 -23.38 -8.19 -11.02
N GLY A 17 -23.11 -8.73 -9.83
CA GLY A 17 -22.21 -9.86 -9.62
C GLY A 17 -20.74 -9.56 -9.96
N LYS A 18 -20.30 -8.30 -9.85
CA LYS A 18 -18.91 -7.92 -10.14
C LYS A 18 -18.04 -8.06 -8.91
N HIS A 19 -16.83 -8.61 -9.10
CA HIS A 19 -15.77 -8.57 -8.10
C HIS A 19 -15.21 -7.16 -7.99
N ILE A 20 -15.14 -6.64 -6.76
CA ILE A 20 -14.69 -5.27 -6.47
C ILE A 20 -13.39 -5.31 -5.69
N THR A 21 -12.34 -4.74 -6.27
CA THR A 21 -11.10 -4.44 -5.58
C THR A 21 -10.98 -2.93 -5.37
N ILE A 22 -10.79 -2.51 -4.11
CA ILE A 22 -10.52 -1.10 -3.77
C ILE A 22 -9.04 -0.92 -3.54
N GLU A 23 -8.40 -0.04 -4.31
CA GLU A 23 -7.02 0.39 -4.08
C GLU A 23 -6.99 1.67 -3.24
N THR A 24 -6.22 1.66 -2.15
CA THR A 24 -6.12 2.78 -1.21
C THR A 24 -4.71 2.93 -0.64
N ALA A 25 -4.34 4.15 -0.29
CA ALA A 25 -3.13 4.41 0.50
C ALA A 25 -3.33 4.11 2.01
N GLY A 26 -4.54 3.75 2.43
CA GLY A 26 -4.84 3.48 3.84
C GLY A 26 -4.92 4.74 4.72
N THR A 27 -5.20 5.89 4.11
CA THR A 27 -5.30 7.18 4.83
C THR A 27 -6.75 7.62 5.09
N LEU A 28 -7.70 6.94 4.46
CA LEU A 28 -9.13 7.21 4.57
C LEU A 28 -9.89 5.89 4.51
N SER A 29 -11.00 5.80 5.25
CA SER A 29 -11.94 4.68 5.20
C SER A 29 -13.34 5.16 4.82
N LEU A 30 -14.06 4.31 4.08
CA LEU A 30 -15.47 4.48 3.75
C LEU A 30 -16.20 3.19 4.12
N PRO A 31 -17.46 3.27 4.54
CA PRO A 31 -18.30 2.11 4.84
C PRO A 31 -18.85 1.50 3.54
N LEU A 32 -17.97 0.94 2.71
CA LEU A 32 -18.34 0.30 1.45
C LEU A 32 -18.15 -1.22 1.55
N GLU A 33 -18.79 -1.96 0.66
CA GLU A 33 -18.56 -3.38 0.50
C GLU A 33 -17.62 -3.63 -0.68
N CYS A 34 -16.61 -4.50 -0.47
CA CYS A 34 -15.69 -4.93 -1.52
C CYS A 34 -15.17 -6.34 -1.22
N ASP A 35 -14.73 -7.03 -2.26
CA ASP A 35 -14.19 -8.39 -2.18
C ASP A 35 -12.71 -8.38 -1.76
N LEU A 36 -11.98 -7.32 -2.10
CA LEU A 36 -10.57 -7.16 -1.76
C LEU A 36 -10.21 -5.69 -1.51
N MET A 37 -9.59 -5.43 -0.37
CA MET A 37 -8.97 -4.14 -0.04
C MET A 37 -7.48 -4.21 -0.34
N SER A 38 -7.02 -3.56 -1.41
CA SER A 38 -5.61 -3.45 -1.79
C SER A 38 -5.01 -2.19 -1.16
N ILE A 39 -4.29 -2.37 -0.06
CA ILE A 39 -3.75 -1.27 0.73
C ILE A 39 -2.30 -1.02 0.33
N SER A 40 -1.94 0.21 -0.01
CA SER A 40 -0.57 0.60 -0.36
C SER A 40 -0.11 1.80 0.47
N PRO A 41 0.30 1.56 1.74
CA PRO A 41 0.77 2.62 2.61
C PRO A 41 1.96 3.35 1.99
N LYS A 42 2.06 4.65 2.24
CA LYS A 42 3.15 5.46 1.72
C LYS A 42 4.28 5.52 2.74
N LEU A 43 5.47 5.07 2.32
CA LEU A 43 6.71 5.17 3.07
C LEU A 43 7.33 6.58 2.93
N ALA A 44 8.41 6.82 3.66
CA ALA A 44 9.14 8.10 3.61
C ALA A 44 9.64 8.45 2.21
N ASN A 45 10.02 7.44 1.42
CA ASN A 45 10.46 7.61 0.02
C ASN A 45 9.41 8.25 -0.89
N SER A 46 8.12 8.19 -0.53
CA SER A 46 7.02 8.78 -1.30
C SER A 46 6.87 10.30 -1.08
N THR A 47 7.61 10.88 -0.11
CA THR A 47 7.50 12.29 0.22
C THR A 47 8.25 13.14 -0.82
N PRO A 48 7.59 14.07 -1.52
CA PRO A 48 8.22 14.85 -2.55
C PRO A 48 9.25 15.83 -1.96
N ILE A 49 10.54 15.61 -2.25
CA ILE A 49 11.67 16.39 -1.71
C ILE A 49 11.65 17.84 -2.26
N ASP A 50 11.22 18.01 -3.50
CA ASP A 50 11.19 19.31 -4.20
C ASP A 50 9.88 20.08 -3.97
N ALA A 51 8.95 19.54 -3.17
CA ALA A 51 7.72 20.23 -2.86
C ALA A 51 7.95 21.40 -1.88
N SER A 52 7.07 22.41 -1.94
CA SER A 52 7.08 23.45 -0.91
C SER A 52 6.94 22.81 0.48
N ARG A 53 7.58 23.41 1.52
CA ARG A 53 7.54 22.94 2.90
C ARG A 53 6.11 22.63 3.38
N ARG A 54 5.14 23.42 2.94
CA ARG A 54 3.72 23.19 3.28
C ARG A 54 3.18 21.87 2.76
N TRP A 55 3.56 21.45 1.55
CA TRP A 55 3.15 20.17 0.96
C TRP A 55 3.89 18.99 1.61
N TYR A 56 5.18 19.17 1.90
CA TYR A 56 5.97 18.22 2.65
C TYR A 56 5.33 17.92 4.01
N ASP A 57 5.12 18.97 4.83
CA ASP A 57 4.52 18.83 6.17
C ASP A 57 3.11 18.22 6.12
N ARG A 58 2.33 18.57 5.10
CA ARG A 58 1.00 17.98 4.91
C ARG A 58 1.09 16.50 4.57
N HIS A 59 1.97 16.10 3.65
CA HIS A 59 2.17 14.72 3.25
C HIS A 59 2.59 13.87 4.45
N GLU A 60 3.61 14.30 5.19
CA GLU A 60 4.09 13.61 6.38
C GLU A 60 2.98 13.42 7.45
N LYS A 61 2.14 14.42 7.66
CA LYS A 61 1.03 14.32 8.61
C LYS A 61 -0.11 13.39 8.16
N THR A 62 -0.30 13.23 6.85
CA THR A 62 -1.45 12.52 6.32
C THR A 62 -1.13 11.13 5.76
N ARG A 63 0.16 10.82 5.47
CA ARG A 63 0.55 9.52 4.92
C ARG A 63 0.37 8.35 5.87
N HIS A 64 0.33 8.62 7.17
CA HIS A 64 0.21 7.61 8.22
C HIS A 64 -1.08 7.80 9.01
N ALA A 65 -2.00 6.86 8.90
CA ALA A 65 -3.29 6.85 9.58
C ALA A 65 -3.53 5.49 10.27
N PRO A 66 -2.93 5.24 11.45
CA PRO A 66 -2.91 3.93 12.10
C PRO A 66 -4.31 3.35 12.30
N ASP A 67 -5.26 4.17 12.76
CA ASP A 67 -6.62 3.71 13.04
C ASP A 67 -7.36 3.28 11.77
N VAL A 68 -7.09 3.97 10.63
CA VAL A 68 -7.64 3.59 9.34
C VAL A 68 -7.05 2.25 8.87
N ILE A 69 -5.73 2.06 9.00
CA ILE A 69 -5.08 0.80 8.65
C ILE A 69 -5.66 -0.35 9.47
N ARG A 70 -5.75 -0.21 10.80
CA ARG A 70 -6.36 -1.23 11.68
C ARG A 70 -7.79 -1.56 11.29
N TYR A 71 -8.60 -0.53 11.03
CA TYR A 71 -9.97 -0.71 10.56
C TYR A 71 -10.01 -1.53 9.27
N LEU A 72 -9.21 -1.16 8.26
CA LEU A 72 -9.21 -1.82 6.95
C LEU A 72 -8.78 -3.28 7.03
N VAL A 73 -7.69 -3.60 7.74
CA VAL A 73 -7.17 -4.97 7.82
C VAL A 73 -8.03 -5.90 8.68
N THR A 74 -8.83 -5.36 9.60
CA THR A 74 -9.76 -6.15 10.42
C THR A 74 -11.12 -6.32 9.78
N ARG A 75 -11.56 -5.36 8.95
CA ARG A 75 -12.92 -5.35 8.37
C ARG A 75 -13.01 -6.09 7.05
N TYR A 76 -11.93 -6.09 6.24
CA TYR A 76 -11.96 -6.58 4.86
C TYR A 76 -11.00 -7.73 4.61
N PRO A 77 -11.29 -8.63 3.64
CA PRO A 77 -10.22 -9.36 2.96
C PRO A 77 -9.24 -8.35 2.36
N TYR A 78 -7.94 -8.48 2.65
CA TYR A 78 -6.97 -7.48 2.22
C TYR A 78 -5.69 -8.09 1.68
N GLN A 79 -4.98 -7.30 0.90
CA GLN A 79 -3.56 -7.41 0.60
C GLN A 79 -2.88 -6.07 0.90
N MET A 80 -1.62 -6.11 1.30
CA MET A 80 -0.84 -4.91 1.57
C MET A 80 0.40 -4.88 0.68
N LYS A 81 0.63 -3.77 0.00
CA LYS A 81 1.72 -3.61 -0.96
C LYS A 81 2.55 -2.37 -0.64
N PHE A 82 3.84 -2.57 -0.40
CA PHE A 82 4.80 -1.48 -0.22
C PHE A 82 5.65 -1.32 -1.46
N VAL A 83 5.84 -0.07 -1.90
CA VAL A 83 6.74 0.29 -3.00
C VAL A 83 8.07 0.71 -2.39
N VAL A 84 9.14 0.01 -2.74
CA VAL A 84 10.46 0.15 -2.12
C VAL A 84 11.54 0.32 -3.19
N GLY A 85 12.42 1.29 -2.99
CA GLY A 85 13.51 1.60 -3.92
C GLY A 85 14.88 1.29 -3.34
N GLU A 86 15.06 1.51 -2.03
CA GLU A 86 16.32 1.34 -1.33
C GLU A 86 16.18 0.37 -0.15
N PRO A 87 17.28 -0.25 0.32
CA PRO A 87 17.24 -1.15 1.48
C PRO A 87 16.61 -0.53 2.74
N GLU A 88 16.82 0.78 2.94
CA GLU A 88 16.26 1.54 4.06
C GLU A 88 14.72 1.56 4.06
N ASP A 89 14.10 1.53 2.87
CA ASP A 89 12.65 1.39 2.72
C ASP A 89 12.18 0.01 3.22
N GLY A 90 12.97 -1.04 2.94
CA GLY A 90 12.74 -2.39 3.46
C GLY A 90 12.75 -2.41 5.00
N ASP A 91 13.71 -1.74 5.61
CA ASP A 91 13.78 -1.59 7.06
C ASP A 91 12.58 -0.79 7.63
N GLU A 92 12.11 0.22 6.90
CA GLU A 92 10.89 0.97 7.28
C GLU A 92 9.67 0.04 7.24
N VAL A 93 9.53 -0.82 6.23
CA VAL A 93 8.46 -1.82 6.18
C VAL A 93 8.51 -2.76 7.38
N LEU A 94 9.68 -3.27 7.76
CA LEU A 94 9.79 -4.16 8.91
C LEU A 94 9.42 -3.46 10.22
N ARG A 95 9.78 -2.19 10.40
CA ARG A 95 9.31 -1.36 11.53
C ARG A 95 7.80 -1.18 11.50
N TYR A 96 7.25 -0.84 10.33
CA TYR A 96 5.81 -0.71 10.15
C TYR A 96 5.06 -1.98 10.58
N LEU A 97 5.52 -3.15 10.16
CA LEU A 97 4.88 -4.43 10.53
C LEU A 97 4.98 -4.75 12.02
N LYS A 98 6.00 -4.23 12.73
CA LYS A 98 6.07 -4.33 14.20
C LYS A 98 5.03 -3.47 14.90
N ASP A 99 4.70 -2.30 14.33
CA ASP A 99 3.70 -1.37 14.89
C ASP A 99 2.26 -1.84 14.61
N PHE A 100 2.10 -2.78 13.67
CA PHE A 100 0.81 -3.35 13.27
C PHE A 100 0.83 -4.89 13.33
N PRO A 101 0.87 -5.50 14.52
CA PRO A 101 0.96 -6.96 14.68
C PRO A 101 -0.28 -7.71 14.14
N GLU A 102 -1.39 -7.01 13.91
CA GLU A 102 -2.58 -7.53 13.27
C GLU A 102 -2.44 -7.79 11.76
N ILE A 103 -1.37 -7.28 11.13
CA ILE A 103 -1.11 -7.52 9.70
C ILE A 103 -0.42 -8.87 9.53
N SER A 104 -1.08 -9.79 8.80
CA SER A 104 -0.48 -11.07 8.42
C SER A 104 0.60 -10.88 7.34
N ARG A 105 1.83 -11.37 7.58
CA ARG A 105 2.95 -11.29 6.63
C ARG A 105 2.64 -11.95 5.29
N GLU A 106 1.85 -13.03 5.28
CA GLU A 106 1.41 -13.71 4.07
C GLU A 106 0.60 -12.83 3.10
N ARG A 107 0.05 -11.72 3.63
CA ARG A 107 -0.73 -10.74 2.86
C ARG A 107 0.07 -9.50 2.47
N VAL A 108 1.36 -9.47 2.81
CA VAL A 108 2.25 -8.35 2.53
C VAL A 108 3.15 -8.67 1.35
N MET A 109 3.24 -7.73 0.42
CA MET A 109 4.10 -7.84 -0.75
C MET A 109 4.95 -6.58 -0.94
N LEU A 110 6.17 -6.76 -1.40
CA LEU A 110 7.11 -5.71 -1.75
C LEU A 110 7.19 -5.56 -3.27
N MET A 111 7.06 -4.34 -3.75
CA MET A 111 7.12 -4.00 -5.17
C MET A 111 8.31 -3.05 -5.41
N PRO A 112 9.17 -3.32 -6.41
CA PRO A 112 10.29 -2.45 -6.71
C PRO A 112 9.82 -1.08 -7.21
N GLU A 113 10.47 -0.01 -6.74
CA GLU A 113 10.32 1.34 -7.27
C GLU A 113 11.20 1.53 -8.50
N GLY A 114 10.65 2.13 -9.55
CA GLY A 114 11.40 2.48 -10.74
C GLY A 114 10.53 2.86 -11.92
N PHE A 115 11.08 3.69 -12.79
CA PHE A 115 10.46 4.15 -14.04
C PHE A 115 11.19 3.61 -15.29
N THR A 116 12.25 2.81 -15.10
CA THR A 116 13.01 2.18 -16.17
C THR A 116 13.28 0.72 -15.86
N MET A 117 13.40 -0.12 -16.88
CA MET A 117 13.74 -1.54 -16.70
C MET A 117 15.05 -1.75 -15.94
N GLY A 118 16.07 -0.93 -16.23
CA GLY A 118 17.38 -1.02 -15.54
C GLY A 118 17.23 -0.79 -14.04
N ARG A 119 16.50 0.26 -13.64
CA ARG A 119 16.25 0.55 -12.22
C ARG A 119 15.45 -0.56 -11.54
N LEU A 120 14.42 -1.07 -12.19
CA LEU A 120 13.63 -2.18 -11.63
C LEU A 120 14.50 -3.43 -11.43
N GLN A 121 15.34 -3.79 -12.40
CA GLN A 121 16.26 -4.92 -12.27
C GLN A 121 17.28 -4.74 -11.14
N GLU A 122 17.81 -3.54 -10.98
CA GLU A 122 18.72 -3.20 -9.87
C GLU A 122 18.04 -3.41 -8.51
N VAL A 123 16.85 -2.86 -8.31
CA VAL A 123 16.09 -3.03 -7.06
C VAL A 123 15.70 -4.49 -6.84
N GLU A 124 15.30 -5.22 -7.88
CA GLU A 124 14.92 -6.62 -7.77
C GLU A 124 16.06 -7.52 -7.27
N GLN A 125 17.32 -7.19 -7.56
CA GLN A 125 18.47 -8.00 -7.15
C GLN A 125 18.58 -8.14 -5.63
N TRP A 126 18.29 -7.08 -4.89
CA TRP A 126 18.31 -7.13 -3.43
C TRP A 126 16.93 -7.41 -2.83
N LEU A 127 15.86 -6.93 -3.48
CA LEU A 127 14.52 -7.01 -2.94
C LEU A 127 13.96 -8.43 -2.89
N LYS A 128 14.28 -9.27 -3.89
CA LYS A 128 13.84 -10.67 -3.91
C LYS A 128 14.41 -11.48 -2.74
N PRO A 129 15.74 -11.50 -2.48
CA PRO A 129 16.29 -12.17 -1.31
C PRO A 129 15.76 -11.56 -0.01
N PHE A 130 15.69 -10.22 0.11
CA PHE A 130 15.14 -9.55 1.28
C PHE A 130 13.70 -9.98 1.59
N SER A 131 12.84 -10.07 0.57
CA SER A 131 11.46 -10.53 0.74
C SER A 131 11.40 -11.95 1.29
N ASN A 132 12.19 -12.88 0.72
CA ASN A 132 12.23 -14.28 1.14
C ASN A 132 12.75 -14.42 2.59
N GLU A 133 13.80 -13.68 2.97
CA GLU A 133 14.38 -13.72 4.32
C GLU A 133 13.43 -13.20 5.40
N ASN A 134 12.44 -12.40 5.01
CA ASN A 134 11.48 -11.78 5.94
C ASN A 134 10.06 -12.35 5.84
N ASP A 135 9.87 -13.47 5.13
CA ASP A 135 8.56 -14.11 4.92
C ASP A 135 7.53 -13.15 4.28
N LEU A 136 7.98 -12.34 3.31
CA LEU A 136 7.16 -11.41 2.55
C LEU A 136 7.10 -11.83 1.08
N ALA A 137 6.01 -11.51 0.38
CA ALA A 137 5.89 -11.78 -1.04
C ALA A 137 6.63 -10.71 -1.87
N PHE A 138 7.26 -11.14 -2.96
CA PHE A 138 7.77 -10.23 -3.99
C PHE A 138 6.71 -10.01 -5.08
N CYS A 139 6.42 -8.76 -5.41
CA CYS A 139 5.48 -8.37 -6.47
C CYS A 139 6.21 -7.63 -7.58
N PRO A 140 6.42 -8.22 -8.77
CA PRO A 140 7.09 -7.53 -9.87
C PRO A 140 6.24 -6.35 -10.38
N ARG A 141 6.88 -5.22 -10.68
CA ARG A 141 6.21 -4.09 -11.32
C ARG A 141 6.11 -4.34 -12.83
N ARG A 142 4.89 -4.44 -13.34
CA ARG A 142 4.61 -4.73 -14.75
C ARG A 142 4.30 -3.49 -15.58
N GLN A 143 4.02 -2.37 -14.92
CA GLN A 143 3.69 -1.10 -15.56
C GLN A 143 4.93 -0.20 -15.53
N ILE A 144 5.42 0.19 -16.69
CA ILE A 144 6.53 1.12 -16.87
C ILE A 144 6.02 2.28 -17.73
#